data_80f98efe4099a674be659cecff442f6a
#
_entry.id   80f98efe4099a674be659cecff442f6a
#
_cell.length_a   1.000
_cell.length_b   1.000
_cell.length_c   1.000
_cell.angle_alpha   90.00
_cell.angle_beta   90.00
_cell.angle_gamma   90.00
#
_symmetry.space_group_name_H-M   'P 1'
#
loop_
_entity.id
_entity.type
_entity.pdbx_description
1 polymer ?
#
loop_
_entity_poly.entity_id
_entity_poly.type
_entity_poly.pdbx_seq_one_letter_code
_entity_poly.pdbx_strand_id
1 'polypeptide(L)'
;MDNQWSIWLCPDPSEQSSIQQLVNECCYRFKSSPFASHVTLFGRVDADPETTFSYLSDCVRGLGSISLNMLGVKTGTIPWKALYLQVDKTEPLVRLQKEIDQYLNVYRHYEFNPHLSLAYGNLEINASKLENISFPETITFSSVVLME
;
A
#
# COMPACT_ATOMS: atom_id res chain seq x y z
N MET A 1 -13.56 21.06 -6.75
CA MET A 1 -12.20 20.54 -6.66
C MET A 1 -12.22 19.24 -5.90
N ASP A 2 -11.69 18.21 -6.51
CA ASP A 2 -11.67 16.90 -5.90
C ASP A 2 -10.56 16.85 -4.86
N ASN A 3 -10.91 17.03 -3.59
CA ASN A 3 -9.99 16.82 -2.49
C ASN A 3 -9.94 15.32 -2.14
N GLN A 4 -9.63 14.50 -3.15
CA GLN A 4 -9.54 13.07 -2.93
C GLN A 4 -8.20 12.71 -2.32
N TRP A 5 -8.26 11.84 -1.33
CA TRP A 5 -7.07 11.35 -0.64
C TRP A 5 -7.21 9.86 -0.34
N SER A 6 -6.10 9.25 0.01
CA SER A 6 -6.03 7.82 0.30
C SER A 6 -5.44 7.60 1.68
N ILE A 7 -5.67 6.43 2.25
CA ILE A 7 -5.08 6.01 3.51
C ILE A 7 -4.01 4.95 3.22
N TRP A 8 -2.80 5.23 3.63
CA TRP A 8 -1.63 4.38 3.40
C TRP A 8 -1.08 3.81 4.70
N LEU A 9 -0.71 2.55 4.67
CA LEU A 9 0.12 1.91 5.69
C LEU A 9 1.55 1.97 5.21
N CYS A 10 2.43 2.58 5.99
CA CYS A 10 3.81 2.86 5.57
C CYS A 10 4.82 2.00 6.34
N PRO A 11 5.92 1.59 5.67
CA PRO A 11 6.97 0.81 6.34
C PRO A 11 7.57 1.53 7.54
N ASP A 12 7.98 0.75 8.53
CA ASP A 12 8.71 1.27 9.67
C ASP A 12 9.99 1.98 9.21
N PRO A 13 10.39 3.10 9.87
CA PRO A 13 11.61 3.81 9.47
C PRO A 13 12.86 2.93 9.37
N SER A 14 12.95 1.86 10.17
CA SER A 14 14.07 0.93 10.12
C SER A 14 14.16 0.13 8.82
N GLU A 15 13.05 -0.02 8.10
CA GLU A 15 12.97 -0.79 6.86
C GLU A 15 12.66 0.06 5.64
N GLN A 16 12.23 1.30 5.84
CA GLN A 16 11.75 2.17 4.78
C GLN A 16 12.78 2.35 3.66
N SER A 17 14.04 2.54 4.00
CA SER A 17 15.10 2.79 3.01
C SER A 17 15.27 1.59 2.06
N SER A 18 15.32 0.38 2.59
CA SER A 18 15.51 -0.83 1.77
C SER A 18 14.29 -1.13 0.90
N ILE A 19 13.09 -0.91 1.43
CA ILE A 19 11.85 -1.11 0.65
C ILE A 19 11.75 -0.06 -0.44
N GLN A 20 12.06 1.20 -0.13
CA GLN A 20 12.05 2.26 -1.12
C GLN A 20 13.07 2.01 -2.23
N GLN A 21 14.23 1.45 -1.89
CA GLN A 21 15.23 1.07 -2.88
C GLN A 21 14.68 -0.01 -3.84
N LEU A 22 13.96 -0.99 -3.31
CA LEU A 22 13.32 -2.01 -4.14
C LEU A 22 12.33 -1.38 -5.13
N VAL A 23 11.48 -0.47 -4.66
CA VAL A 23 10.54 0.25 -5.53
C VAL A 23 11.30 1.04 -6.60
N ASN A 24 12.35 1.76 -6.21
CA ASN A 24 13.14 2.57 -7.14
C ASN A 24 13.80 1.71 -8.22
N GLU A 25 14.34 0.56 -7.86
CA GLU A 25 14.96 -0.38 -8.79
C GLU A 25 13.95 -0.96 -9.78
N CYS A 26 12.76 -1.32 -9.30
CA CYS A 26 11.69 -1.80 -10.17
C CYS A 26 11.20 -0.70 -11.11
N CYS A 27 11.01 0.51 -10.60
CA CYS A 27 10.61 1.64 -11.45
C CYS A 27 11.65 1.95 -12.51
N TYR A 28 12.93 1.90 -12.17
CA TYR A 28 14.01 2.07 -13.14
C TYR A 28 13.97 0.98 -14.21
N ARG A 29 13.86 -0.29 -13.80
CA ARG A 29 13.84 -1.44 -14.70
C ARG A 29 12.68 -1.39 -15.69
N PHE A 30 11.50 -0.95 -15.24
CA PHE A 30 10.30 -0.91 -16.05
C PHE A 30 9.97 0.48 -16.60
N LYS A 31 10.88 1.45 -16.45
CA LYS A 31 10.74 2.82 -16.96
C LYS A 31 9.49 3.53 -16.43
N SER A 32 9.29 3.39 -15.13
CA SER A 32 8.18 4.00 -14.39
C SER A 32 8.73 5.06 -13.42
N SER A 33 7.93 6.05 -13.08
CA SER A 33 8.32 7.07 -12.11
C SER A 33 8.28 6.53 -10.69
N PRO A 34 9.33 6.76 -9.87
CA PRO A 34 9.33 6.30 -8.48
C PRO A 34 8.23 6.98 -7.65
N PHE A 35 7.85 6.29 -6.59
CA PHE A 35 6.83 6.75 -5.65
C PHE A 35 7.15 6.21 -4.25
N ALA A 36 6.52 6.78 -3.23
CA ALA A 36 6.72 6.35 -1.84
C ALA A 36 6.10 4.96 -1.61
N SER A 37 6.88 4.06 -1.03
CA SER A 37 6.44 2.68 -0.76
C SER A 37 5.33 2.65 0.29
N HIS A 38 4.28 1.91 0.04
CA HIS A 38 3.13 1.81 0.93
C HIS A 38 2.21 0.64 0.58
N VAL A 39 1.34 0.30 1.53
CA VAL A 39 0.17 -0.54 1.28
C VAL A 39 -1.07 0.34 1.42
N THR A 40 -1.92 0.38 0.41
CA THR A 40 -3.16 1.16 0.47
C THR A 40 -4.19 0.45 1.33
N LEU A 41 -4.66 1.12 2.38
CA LEU A 41 -5.74 0.62 3.24
C LEU A 41 -7.11 1.04 2.73
N PHE A 42 -7.20 2.22 2.13
CA PHE A 42 -8.43 2.70 1.50
C PHE A 42 -8.05 3.69 0.40
N GLY A 43 -8.49 3.44 -0.82
CA GLY A 43 -8.13 4.24 -1.98
C GLY A 43 -9.09 5.39 -2.23
N ARG A 44 -8.57 6.47 -2.67
CA ARG A 44 -9.17 7.74 -3.13
C ARG A 44 -10.62 7.95 -2.71
N VAL A 45 -10.79 8.72 -1.65
CA VAL A 45 -12.09 9.02 -1.07
C VAL A 45 -12.22 10.53 -0.86
N ASP A 46 -13.43 11.04 -1.08
CA ASP A 46 -13.78 12.44 -0.84
C ASP A 46 -14.56 12.54 0.48
N ALA A 47 -13.82 12.51 1.57
CA ALA A 47 -14.37 12.68 2.92
C ALA A 47 -13.58 13.77 3.63
N ASP A 48 -14.14 14.33 4.70
CA ASP A 48 -13.45 15.38 5.44
C ASP A 48 -12.15 14.87 6.06
N PRO A 49 -10.98 15.42 5.68
CA PRO A 49 -9.71 14.90 6.15
C PRO A 49 -9.48 15.07 7.65
N GLU A 50 -9.94 16.16 8.24
CA GLU A 50 -9.75 16.42 9.68
C GLU A 50 -10.53 15.42 10.54
N THR A 51 -11.80 15.20 10.21
CA THR A 51 -12.64 14.22 10.90
C THR A 51 -12.10 12.80 10.71
N THR A 52 -11.66 12.49 9.49
CA THR A 52 -11.07 11.19 9.21
C THR A 52 -9.77 10.98 9.97
N PHE A 53 -8.92 12.01 10.04
CA PHE A 53 -7.69 11.95 10.82
C PHE A 53 -7.96 11.63 12.29
N SER A 54 -8.97 12.28 12.87
CA SER A 54 -9.37 12.01 14.27
C SER A 54 -9.83 10.57 14.45
N TYR A 55 -10.63 10.07 13.53
CA TYR A 55 -11.10 8.68 13.57
C TYR A 55 -9.92 7.70 13.44
N LEU A 56 -9.01 7.94 12.51
CA LEU A 56 -7.82 7.09 12.32
C LEU A 56 -6.92 7.09 13.53
N SER A 57 -6.75 8.23 14.18
CA SER A 57 -5.95 8.33 15.39
C SER A 57 -6.49 7.41 16.49
N ASP A 58 -7.80 7.31 16.59
CA ASP A 58 -8.43 6.38 17.54
C ASP A 58 -8.24 4.92 17.12
N CYS A 59 -8.35 4.62 15.82
CA CYS A 59 -8.16 3.26 15.29
C CYS A 59 -6.76 2.72 15.55
N VAL A 60 -5.72 3.56 15.42
CA VAL A 60 -4.34 3.13 15.54
C VAL A 60 -3.78 3.24 16.97
N ARG A 61 -4.56 3.84 17.87
CA ARG A 61 -4.12 4.01 19.26
C ARG A 61 -3.86 2.65 19.92
N GLY A 62 -2.63 2.43 20.38
CA GLY A 62 -2.23 1.19 21.00
C GLY A 62 -2.05 -0.01 20.08
N LEU A 63 -2.18 0.20 18.76
CA LEU A 63 -2.06 -0.89 17.80
C LEU A 63 -0.61 -1.39 17.64
N GLY A 64 0.37 -0.49 17.76
CA GLY A 64 1.78 -0.83 17.55
C GLY A 64 2.09 -1.07 16.07
N SER A 65 3.23 -1.68 15.82
CA SER A 65 3.63 -2.03 14.45
C SER A 65 2.96 -3.33 14.00
N ILE A 66 2.79 -3.47 12.68
CA ILE A 66 2.23 -4.66 12.04
C ILE A 66 3.27 -5.24 11.11
N SER A 67 3.62 -6.52 11.31
CA SER A 67 4.50 -7.24 10.39
C SER A 67 3.66 -8.05 9.41
N LEU A 68 3.91 -7.85 8.12
CA LEU A 68 3.15 -8.49 7.06
C LEU A 68 4.07 -9.36 6.20
N ASN A 69 3.57 -10.52 5.81
CA ASN A 69 4.29 -11.43 4.92
C ASN A 69 4.03 -11.06 3.46
N MET A 70 5.11 -11.04 2.68
CA MET A 70 5.05 -10.83 1.23
C MET A 70 4.98 -12.19 0.56
N LEU A 71 3.91 -12.44 -0.20
CA LEU A 71 3.64 -13.74 -0.80
C LEU A 71 4.29 -13.95 -2.16
N GLY A 72 4.72 -12.88 -2.81
CA GLY A 72 5.39 -12.96 -4.10
C GLY A 72 5.11 -11.79 -5.01
N VAL A 73 5.90 -11.72 -6.08
CA VAL A 73 5.75 -10.70 -7.12
C VAL A 73 4.63 -11.12 -8.05
N LYS A 74 3.69 -10.21 -8.29
CA LYS A 74 2.52 -10.41 -9.14
C LYS A 74 2.39 -9.27 -10.15
N THR A 75 1.70 -9.57 -11.24
CA THR A 75 1.25 -8.56 -12.20
C THR A 75 -0.28 -8.54 -12.19
N GLY A 76 -0.85 -7.41 -12.49
CA GLY A 76 -2.29 -7.25 -12.42
C GLY A 76 -2.83 -6.26 -13.43
N THR A 77 -3.92 -5.58 -13.06
CA THR A 77 -4.60 -4.62 -13.93
C THR A 77 -3.79 -3.35 -14.08
N ILE A 78 -3.36 -3.05 -15.28
CA ILE A 78 -2.67 -1.80 -15.60
C ILE A 78 -3.68 -0.65 -15.67
N PRO A 79 -3.27 0.59 -15.34
CA PRO A 79 -1.91 1.00 -14.93
C PRO A 79 -1.66 0.96 -13.43
N TRP A 80 -2.69 0.81 -12.59
CA TRP A 80 -2.60 1.05 -11.15
C TRP A 80 -2.09 -0.15 -10.35
N LYS A 81 -2.20 -1.34 -10.92
CA LYS A 81 -1.78 -2.58 -10.27
C LYS A 81 -0.88 -3.39 -11.21
N ALA A 82 0.06 -2.71 -11.85
CA ALA A 82 0.87 -3.30 -12.91
C ALA A 82 1.87 -4.33 -12.37
N LEU A 83 2.64 -3.96 -11.35
CA LEU A 83 3.64 -4.82 -10.72
C LEU A 83 3.60 -4.59 -9.22
N TYR A 84 3.46 -5.65 -8.44
CA TYR A 84 3.30 -5.51 -7.00
C TYR A 84 3.72 -6.77 -6.24
N LEU A 85 3.95 -6.59 -4.95
CA LEU A 85 4.07 -7.69 -3.99
C LEU A 85 2.71 -7.96 -3.38
N GLN A 86 2.26 -9.21 -3.47
CA GLN A 86 1.04 -9.65 -2.81
C GLN A 86 1.29 -9.73 -1.30
N VAL A 87 0.42 -9.12 -0.52
CA VAL A 87 0.51 -9.08 0.94
C VAL A 87 -0.47 -10.08 1.53
N ASP A 88 -0.02 -10.85 2.53
CA ASP A 88 -0.88 -11.79 3.24
C ASP A 88 -1.88 -11.04 4.12
N LYS A 89 -3.14 -11.47 4.07
CA LYS A 89 -4.21 -10.88 4.88
C LYS A 89 -4.17 -11.45 6.30
N THR A 90 -3.36 -10.83 7.15
CA THR A 90 -3.31 -11.19 8.56
C THR A 90 -4.51 -10.60 9.31
N GLU A 91 -4.84 -11.17 10.46
CA GLU A 91 -5.96 -10.69 11.27
C GLU A 91 -5.81 -9.22 11.69
N PRO A 92 -4.63 -8.76 12.19
CA PRO A 92 -4.47 -7.35 12.53
C PRO A 92 -4.69 -6.39 11.35
N LEU A 93 -4.22 -6.76 10.17
CA LEU A 93 -4.39 -5.95 8.97
C LEU A 93 -5.86 -5.87 8.56
N VAL A 94 -6.53 -7.00 8.53
CA VAL A 94 -7.95 -7.08 8.14
C VAL A 94 -8.81 -6.30 9.14
N ARG A 95 -8.51 -6.40 10.42
CA ARG A 95 -9.23 -5.67 11.47
C ARG A 95 -9.07 -4.17 11.32
N LEU A 96 -7.83 -3.71 11.11
CA LEU A 96 -7.57 -2.27 10.90
C LEU A 96 -8.32 -1.74 9.68
N GLN A 97 -8.21 -2.44 8.56
CA GLN A 97 -8.89 -2.03 7.33
C GLN A 97 -10.42 -2.04 7.48
N LYS A 98 -10.95 -3.02 8.19
CA LYS A 98 -12.39 -3.12 8.43
C LYS A 98 -12.91 -1.94 9.25
N GLU A 99 -12.18 -1.49 10.26
CA GLU A 99 -12.54 -0.31 11.05
C GLU A 99 -12.54 0.94 10.17
N ILE A 100 -11.56 1.08 9.30
CA ILE A 100 -11.49 2.19 8.34
C ILE A 100 -12.66 2.12 7.36
N ASP A 101 -12.95 0.94 6.84
CA ASP A 101 -14.04 0.73 5.90
C ASP A 101 -15.40 1.06 6.52
N GLN A 102 -15.62 0.71 7.77
CA GLN A 102 -16.86 1.02 8.47
C GLN A 102 -17.13 2.53 8.51
N TYR A 103 -16.09 3.34 8.59
CA TYR A 103 -16.22 4.79 8.60
C TYR A 103 -16.38 5.37 7.19
N LEU A 104 -15.67 4.82 6.21
CA LEU A 104 -15.57 5.42 4.88
C LEU A 104 -16.48 4.79 3.83
N ASN A 105 -17.10 3.64 4.10
CA ASN A 105 -17.91 2.95 3.09
C ASN A 105 -19.13 3.74 2.62
N VAL A 106 -19.59 4.72 3.40
CA VAL A 106 -20.67 5.62 2.99
C VAL A 106 -20.27 6.56 1.87
N TYR A 107 -18.96 6.79 1.67
CA TYR A 107 -18.44 7.68 0.64
C TYR A 107 -18.09 6.93 -0.64
N ARG A 108 -17.57 5.69 -0.51
CA ARG A 108 -17.32 4.83 -1.65
C ARG A 108 -17.18 3.38 -1.19
N HIS A 109 -17.50 2.45 -2.10
CA HIS A 109 -17.16 1.04 -1.90
C HIS A 109 -15.69 0.83 -2.28
N TYR A 110 -14.92 0.18 -1.39
CA TYR A 110 -13.53 -0.15 -1.64
C TYR A 110 -13.29 -1.63 -1.38
N GLU A 111 -12.84 -2.34 -2.41
CA GLU A 111 -12.48 -3.75 -2.30
C GLU A 111 -11.02 -3.85 -1.85
N PHE A 112 -10.80 -4.43 -0.66
CA PHE A 112 -9.48 -4.52 -0.08
C PHE A 112 -8.73 -5.74 -0.57
N ASN A 113 -7.70 -5.51 -1.36
CA ASN A 113 -6.76 -6.53 -1.81
C ASN A 113 -5.36 -5.99 -1.53
N PRO A 114 -4.78 -6.29 -0.34
CA PRO A 114 -3.55 -5.63 0.09
C PRO A 114 -2.37 -6.02 -0.79
N HIS A 115 -1.66 -5.00 -1.25
CA HIS A 115 -0.47 -5.17 -2.06
C HIS A 115 0.47 -3.99 -1.87
N LEU A 116 1.75 -4.24 -2.09
CA LEU A 116 2.77 -3.20 -2.12
C LEU A 116 3.20 -3.03 -3.56
N SER A 117 2.81 -1.91 -4.17
CA SER A 117 3.13 -1.64 -5.56
C SER A 117 4.63 -1.44 -5.76
N LEU A 118 5.17 -2.02 -6.81
CA LEU A 118 6.58 -1.89 -7.20
C LEU A 118 6.77 -0.99 -8.41
N ALA A 119 5.77 -0.93 -9.30
CA ALA A 119 5.78 -0.03 -10.46
C ALA A 119 4.35 0.15 -10.98
N TYR A 120 4.07 1.30 -11.52
CA TYR A 120 2.78 1.66 -12.14
C TYR A 120 2.93 1.90 -13.63
N GLY A 121 1.83 1.87 -14.34
CA GLY A 121 1.74 2.27 -15.74
C GLY A 121 1.47 1.12 -16.69
N ASN A 122 1.53 1.42 -17.99
CA ASN A 122 1.35 0.43 -19.05
C ASN A 122 2.69 -0.28 -19.30
N LEU A 123 3.05 -1.19 -18.41
CA LEU A 123 4.35 -1.84 -18.41
C LEU A 123 4.39 -3.01 -19.36
N GLU A 124 5.49 -3.14 -20.09
CA GLU A 124 5.81 -4.37 -20.82
C GLU A 124 6.56 -5.31 -19.88
N ILE A 125 5.83 -6.28 -19.33
CA ILE A 125 6.36 -7.21 -18.36
C ILE A 125 6.41 -8.60 -18.98
N ASN A 126 7.62 -9.17 -19.06
CA ASN A 126 7.81 -10.57 -19.43
C ASN A 126 8.43 -11.33 -18.27
N ALA A 127 8.37 -12.67 -18.34
CA ALA A 127 8.83 -13.53 -17.26
C ALA A 127 10.30 -13.30 -16.90
N SER A 128 11.16 -13.03 -17.90
CA SER A 128 12.59 -12.83 -17.66
C SER A 128 12.89 -11.58 -16.85
N LYS A 129 12.04 -10.54 -16.95
CA LYS A 129 12.21 -9.31 -16.16
C LYS A 129 11.81 -9.49 -14.71
N LEU A 130 11.00 -10.51 -14.40
CA LEU A 130 10.53 -10.79 -13.04
C LEU A 130 11.48 -11.69 -12.26
N GLU A 131 12.30 -12.51 -12.95
CA GLU A 131 13.09 -13.56 -12.33
C GLU A 131 14.12 -13.11 -11.29
N ASN A 132 14.59 -11.87 -11.39
CA ASN A 132 15.65 -11.36 -10.53
C ASN A 132 15.17 -10.31 -9.53
N ILE A 133 13.87 -10.29 -9.23
CA ILE A 133 13.33 -9.39 -8.22
C ILE A 133 13.43 -10.08 -6.86
N SER A 134 14.37 -9.60 -6.04
CA SER A 134 14.53 -10.06 -4.67
C SER A 134 13.73 -9.16 -3.74
N PHE A 135 12.99 -9.77 -2.83
CA PHE A 135 12.17 -9.01 -1.88
C PHE A 135 12.22 -9.66 -0.50
N PRO A 136 12.02 -8.89 0.58
CA PRO A 136 11.97 -9.46 1.92
C PRO A 136 10.69 -10.27 2.13
N GLU A 137 10.79 -11.35 2.88
CA GLU A 137 9.62 -12.18 3.20
C GLU A 137 8.65 -11.45 4.10
N THR A 138 9.16 -10.63 5.00
CA THR A 138 8.36 -9.90 5.99
C THR A 138 8.77 -8.44 6.00
N ILE A 139 7.77 -7.55 6.05
CA ILE A 139 7.98 -6.11 6.18
C ILE A 139 7.17 -5.64 7.39
N THR A 140 7.78 -4.81 8.23
CA THR A 140 7.12 -4.19 9.37
C THR A 140 6.63 -2.80 8.97
N PHE A 141 5.38 -2.53 9.29
CA PHE A 141 4.71 -1.25 9.02
C PHE A 141 4.35 -0.61 10.36
N SER A 142 4.58 0.69 10.49
CA SER A 142 4.42 1.35 11.78
C SER A 142 3.65 2.67 11.74
N SER A 143 3.22 3.13 10.56
CA SER A 143 2.45 4.36 10.47
C SER A 143 1.33 4.27 9.45
N VAL A 144 0.25 4.98 9.76
CA VAL A 144 -0.90 5.15 8.87
C VAL A 144 -0.97 6.63 8.51
N VAL A 145 -1.02 6.95 7.24
CA VAL A 145 -1.01 8.35 6.78
C VAL A 145 -2.18 8.62 5.83
N LEU A 146 -2.65 9.87 5.86
CA LEU A 146 -3.55 10.41 4.85
C LEU A 146 -2.69 11.04 3.77
N MET A 147 -2.92 10.65 2.52
CA MET A 147 -2.13 11.12 1.39
C MET A 147 -3.03 11.63 0.26
N GLU A 148 -2.83 12.87 -0.15
CA GLU A 148 -3.52 13.46 -1.31
C GLU A 148 -3.07 12.87 -2.64
#